data_d312aff9f49cfa01d31367821f414064
#
_entry.id   d312aff9f49cfa01d31367821f414064
#
_cell.length_a   1.000
_cell.length_b   1.000
_cell.length_c   1.000
_cell.angle_alpha   90.00
_cell.angle_beta   90.00
_cell.angle_gamma   90.00
#
_symmetry.space_group_name_H-M   'P 1'
#
loop_
_entity.id
_entity.type
_entity.pdbx_description
1 polymer ?
#
loop_
_entity_poly.entity_id
_entity_poly.type
_entity_poly.pdbx_seq_one_letter_code
_entity_poly.pdbx_strand_id
1 'polypeptide(L)'
;PDHTLPKEAKLLQSMVKEDLHKCRLSIHMVGEDYGYRPTGSDLSVVDIQNKLASEHTKAMSEHNQSAKDKDKKLFSRLVWLSPDLTNVTERQKIFIEDLKSEAATLDEAEVLQITLQELKGIIREELMTGGRFKVAENQSYQVKDDGSKVIYLIHDKEDKKGSKPLQDYLTKQGYRVVAPSFDGDLVDIRYIHQENLRKCDASIIYYGQANEEWIKTKLQDLL
;
A
#
# COMPACT_ATOMS: atom_id res chain seq x y z
N PRO A 1 10.68 18.29 -6.50
CA PRO A 1 10.72 19.32 -7.54
C PRO A 1 11.66 20.45 -7.14
N ASP A 2 12.46 20.92 -8.09
CA ASP A 2 13.48 22.00 -7.87
C ASP A 2 12.88 23.41 -7.98
N HIS A 3 11.56 23.52 -7.91
CA HIS A 3 10.85 24.79 -8.10
C HIS A 3 9.76 24.99 -7.03
N THR A 4 9.45 26.26 -6.79
CA THR A 4 8.41 26.67 -5.85
C THR A 4 7.03 26.36 -6.43
N LEU A 5 6.16 25.75 -5.65
CA LEU A 5 4.80 25.43 -6.09
C LEU A 5 3.98 26.73 -6.35
N PRO A 6 3.23 26.82 -7.46
CA PRO A 6 2.36 27.94 -7.74
C PRO A 6 1.28 28.11 -6.67
N LYS A 7 0.93 29.37 -6.39
CA LYS A 7 -0.16 29.70 -5.47
C LYS A 7 -1.54 29.59 -6.10
N GLU A 8 -1.63 29.56 -7.42
CA GLU A 8 -2.85 29.43 -8.19
C GLU A 8 -3.12 27.97 -8.58
N ALA A 9 -4.34 27.48 -8.35
CA ALA A 9 -4.69 26.09 -8.56
C ALA A 9 -4.50 25.60 -10.00
N LYS A 10 -4.86 26.41 -11.00
CA LYS A 10 -4.70 26.02 -12.41
C LYS A 10 -3.24 25.84 -12.81
N LEU A 11 -2.38 26.76 -12.38
CA LEU A 11 -0.93 26.66 -12.65
C LEU A 11 -0.31 25.49 -11.92
N LEU A 12 -0.73 25.24 -10.66
CA LEU A 12 -0.30 24.08 -9.89
C LEU A 12 -0.68 22.78 -10.59
N GLN A 13 -1.94 22.64 -11.03
CA GLN A 13 -2.41 21.45 -11.73
C GLN A 13 -1.64 21.18 -13.03
N SER A 14 -1.39 22.24 -13.82
CA SER A 14 -0.62 22.11 -15.07
C SER A 14 0.80 21.61 -14.80
N MET A 15 1.47 22.18 -13.80
CA MET A 15 2.82 21.82 -13.42
C MET A 15 2.91 20.39 -12.87
N VAL A 16 1.99 20.00 -11.99
CA VAL A 16 1.95 18.64 -11.43
C VAL A 16 1.70 17.60 -12.53
N LYS A 17 0.80 17.87 -13.49
CA LYS A 17 0.58 16.98 -14.64
C LYS A 17 1.85 16.81 -15.48
N GLU A 18 2.58 17.88 -15.73
CA GLU A 18 3.85 17.82 -16.47
C GLU A 18 4.92 17.01 -15.71
N ASP A 19 5.00 17.18 -14.39
CA ASP A 19 5.95 16.42 -13.56
C ASP A 19 5.58 14.94 -13.49
N LEU A 20 4.29 14.59 -13.37
CA LEU A 20 3.81 13.20 -13.39
C LEU A 20 4.21 12.46 -14.67
N HIS A 21 4.18 13.12 -15.82
CA HIS A 21 4.63 12.51 -17.07
C HIS A 21 6.13 12.21 -17.12
N LYS A 22 6.93 12.83 -16.27
CA LYS A 22 8.40 12.66 -16.21
C LYS A 22 8.83 11.69 -15.10
N CYS A 23 7.96 11.39 -14.14
CA CYS A 23 8.31 10.54 -13.02
C CYS A 23 7.72 9.13 -13.15
N ARG A 24 8.34 8.19 -12.42
CA ARG A 24 7.90 6.79 -12.34
C ARG A 24 7.31 6.45 -10.97
N LEU A 25 7.50 7.34 -10.01
CA LEU A 25 7.04 7.20 -8.65
C LEU A 25 6.54 8.55 -8.15
N SER A 26 5.33 8.59 -7.61
CA SER A 26 4.82 9.72 -6.84
C SER A 26 4.66 9.33 -5.38
N ILE A 27 5.03 10.24 -4.47
CA ILE A 27 4.94 10.04 -3.03
C ILE A 27 4.13 11.18 -2.45
N HIS A 28 3.01 10.84 -1.79
CA HIS A 28 2.12 11.79 -1.14
C HIS A 28 2.24 11.63 0.37
N MET A 29 2.76 12.65 1.04
CA MET A 29 2.92 12.65 2.49
C MET A 29 1.74 13.35 3.14
N VAL A 30 0.99 12.60 3.96
CA VAL A 30 -0.24 13.06 4.60
C VAL A 30 -0.03 13.07 6.11
N GLY A 31 -0.09 14.26 6.71
CA GLY A 31 0.02 14.50 8.14
C GLY A 31 -1.33 14.84 8.79
N GLU A 32 -1.28 15.51 9.94
CA GLU A 32 -2.47 15.89 10.72
C GLU A 32 -3.29 17.02 10.07
N ASP A 33 -2.61 17.92 9.34
CA ASP A 33 -3.23 19.09 8.72
C ASP A 33 -3.62 18.83 7.28
N TYR A 34 -4.79 19.34 6.89
CA TYR A 34 -5.25 19.28 5.48
C TYR A 34 -4.34 20.06 4.53
N GLY A 35 -3.61 21.03 5.07
CA GLY A 35 -2.61 21.79 4.35
C GLY A 35 -3.15 23.02 3.59
N TYR A 36 -2.22 23.68 2.87
CA TYR A 36 -2.50 24.91 2.15
C TYR A 36 -3.40 24.66 0.94
N ARG A 37 -4.40 25.56 0.76
CA ARG A 37 -5.31 25.58 -0.39
C ARG A 37 -4.89 26.68 -1.36
N PRO A 38 -4.56 26.34 -2.61
CA PRO A 38 -4.20 27.32 -3.62
C PRO A 38 -5.42 28.15 -4.03
N THR A 39 -5.19 29.37 -4.50
CA THR A 39 -6.24 30.27 -4.97
C THR A 39 -7.02 29.62 -6.12
N GLY A 40 -8.34 29.63 -6.02
CA GLY A 40 -9.23 29.04 -7.02
C GLY A 40 -9.50 27.54 -6.82
N SER A 41 -9.18 26.99 -5.64
CA SER A 41 -9.54 25.62 -5.26
C SER A 41 -9.92 25.51 -3.79
N ASP A 42 -10.88 24.65 -3.51
CA ASP A 42 -11.22 24.20 -2.15
C ASP A 42 -10.35 23.04 -1.67
N LEU A 43 -9.60 22.40 -2.56
CA LEU A 43 -8.71 21.29 -2.27
C LEU A 43 -7.33 21.81 -1.84
N SER A 44 -6.68 21.07 -0.93
CA SER A 44 -5.30 21.35 -0.58
C SER A 44 -4.34 20.95 -1.70
N VAL A 45 -3.10 21.45 -1.62
CA VAL A 45 -2.05 21.06 -2.57
C VAL A 45 -1.86 19.54 -2.61
N VAL A 46 -1.84 18.89 -1.46
CA VAL A 46 -1.65 17.42 -1.37
C VAL A 46 -2.84 16.67 -1.97
N ASP A 47 -4.07 17.15 -1.73
CA ASP A 47 -5.27 16.55 -2.31
C ASP A 47 -5.29 16.70 -3.85
N ILE A 48 -4.94 17.89 -4.37
CA ILE A 48 -4.81 18.11 -5.82
C ILE A 48 -3.74 17.19 -6.42
N GLN A 49 -2.58 17.10 -5.81
CA GLN A 49 -1.49 16.24 -6.27
C GLN A 49 -1.91 14.77 -6.29
N ASN A 50 -2.58 14.31 -5.22
CA ASN A 50 -3.04 12.94 -5.11
C ASN A 50 -4.10 12.61 -6.18
N LYS A 51 -5.09 13.49 -6.40
CA LYS A 51 -6.10 13.30 -7.46
C LYS A 51 -5.49 13.22 -8.85
N LEU A 52 -4.55 14.11 -9.17
CA LEU A 52 -3.87 14.09 -10.46
C LEU A 52 -3.00 12.82 -10.63
N ALA A 53 -2.36 12.35 -9.56
CA ALA A 53 -1.60 11.11 -9.61
C ALA A 53 -2.51 9.89 -9.80
N SER A 54 -3.71 9.88 -9.17
CA SER A 54 -4.71 8.83 -9.39
C SER A 54 -5.22 8.82 -10.84
N GLU A 55 -5.56 9.97 -11.40
CA GLU A 55 -5.95 10.10 -12.81
C GLU A 55 -4.83 9.60 -13.73
N HIS A 56 -3.59 9.95 -13.43
CA HIS A 56 -2.41 9.52 -14.19
C HIS A 56 -2.23 8.00 -14.14
N THR A 57 -2.38 7.38 -12.96
CA THR A 57 -2.30 5.93 -12.79
C THR A 57 -3.35 5.21 -13.62
N LYS A 58 -4.62 5.68 -13.57
CA LYS A 58 -5.71 5.12 -14.39
C LYS A 58 -5.41 5.18 -15.88
N ALA A 59 -4.95 6.33 -16.37
CA ALA A 59 -4.59 6.50 -17.77
C ALA A 59 -3.42 5.58 -18.19
N MET A 60 -2.44 5.35 -17.29
CA MET A 60 -1.35 4.41 -17.53
C MET A 60 -1.82 2.96 -17.55
N SER A 61 -2.72 2.57 -16.64
CA SER A 61 -3.32 1.24 -16.60
C SER A 61 -4.08 0.93 -17.88
N GLU A 62 -4.94 1.84 -18.34
CA GLU A 62 -5.66 1.73 -19.62
C GLU A 62 -4.70 1.61 -20.81
N HIS A 63 -3.65 2.43 -20.85
CA HIS A 63 -2.62 2.31 -21.88
C HIS A 63 -1.93 0.94 -21.84
N ASN A 64 -1.56 0.45 -20.66
CA ASN A 64 -0.84 -0.80 -20.49
C ASN A 64 -1.69 -2.04 -20.85
N GLN A 65 -3.02 -1.98 -20.74
CA GLN A 65 -3.90 -3.07 -21.17
C GLN A 65 -3.82 -3.32 -22.69
N SER A 66 -3.59 -2.29 -23.47
CA SER A 66 -3.51 -2.38 -24.94
C SER A 66 -2.07 -2.42 -25.47
N ALA A 67 -1.08 -2.10 -24.64
CA ALA A 67 0.33 -2.03 -25.02
C ALA A 67 1.01 -3.40 -25.02
N LYS A 68 2.00 -3.60 -25.92
CA LYS A 68 2.90 -4.76 -25.84
C LYS A 68 3.81 -4.63 -24.60
N ASP A 69 4.27 -5.76 -24.05
CA ASP A 69 5.05 -5.75 -22.80
C ASP A 69 6.25 -4.79 -22.78
N LYS A 70 6.93 -4.63 -23.93
CA LYS A 70 8.05 -3.69 -24.06
C LYS A 70 7.65 -2.21 -24.06
N ASP A 71 6.38 -1.91 -24.31
CA ASP A 71 5.85 -0.54 -24.43
C ASP A 71 5.07 -0.14 -23.16
N LYS A 72 4.93 -1.04 -22.20
CA LYS A 72 4.26 -0.78 -20.92
C LYS A 72 5.05 0.26 -20.12
N LYS A 73 4.35 1.25 -19.63
CA LYS A 73 4.90 2.30 -18.76
C LYS A 73 4.66 1.94 -17.31
N LEU A 74 5.69 2.09 -16.51
CA LEU A 74 5.64 1.83 -15.08
C LEU A 74 5.46 3.15 -14.33
N PHE A 75 4.44 3.21 -13.48
CA PHE A 75 4.21 4.32 -12.58
C PHE A 75 3.63 3.76 -11.27
N SER A 76 4.23 4.14 -10.15
CA SER A 76 3.78 3.74 -8.82
C SER A 76 3.35 4.96 -8.03
N ARG A 77 2.29 4.82 -7.21
CA ARG A 77 1.78 5.85 -6.32
C ARG A 77 1.83 5.36 -4.88
N LEU A 78 2.63 6.01 -4.04
CA LEU A 78 2.72 5.76 -2.62
C LEU A 78 2.04 6.90 -1.85
N VAL A 79 1.12 6.57 -0.97
CA VAL A 79 0.50 7.51 -0.03
C VAL A 79 0.96 7.15 1.37
N TRP A 80 1.79 7.98 1.95
CA TRP A 80 2.25 7.81 3.31
C TRP A 80 1.37 8.59 4.29
N LEU A 81 0.84 7.89 5.28
CA LEU A 81 0.14 8.46 6.43
C LEU A 81 1.07 8.45 7.63
N SER A 82 1.10 9.56 8.38
CA SER A 82 1.82 9.58 9.65
C SER A 82 1.25 8.51 10.60
N PRO A 83 2.09 7.71 11.27
CA PRO A 83 1.62 6.73 12.25
C PRO A 83 0.94 7.39 13.46
N ASP A 84 1.33 8.63 13.79
CA ASP A 84 0.88 9.37 14.97
C ASP A 84 -0.16 10.45 14.62
N LEU A 85 -1.25 10.08 13.94
CA LEU A 85 -2.35 11.00 13.60
C LEU A 85 -3.30 11.18 14.80
N THR A 86 -2.97 12.08 15.73
CA THR A 86 -3.76 12.27 16.98
C THR A 86 -4.70 13.46 16.96
N ASN A 87 -4.36 14.55 16.28
CA ASN A 87 -5.10 15.81 16.25
C ASN A 87 -5.62 16.19 14.87
N VAL A 88 -6.23 15.25 14.19
CA VAL A 88 -6.69 15.40 12.80
C VAL A 88 -7.98 16.19 12.75
N THR A 89 -8.02 17.27 11.95
CA THR A 89 -9.25 18.03 11.70
C THR A 89 -10.29 17.20 10.95
N GLU A 90 -11.58 17.52 11.09
CA GLU A 90 -12.66 16.78 10.42
C GLU A 90 -12.45 16.68 8.89
N ARG A 91 -12.03 17.77 8.27
CA ARG A 91 -11.73 17.78 6.84
C ARG A 91 -10.58 16.85 6.46
N GLN A 92 -9.56 16.78 7.30
CA GLN A 92 -8.42 15.88 7.09
C GLN A 92 -8.82 14.41 7.27
N LYS A 93 -9.71 14.12 8.23
CA LYS A 93 -10.25 12.76 8.39
C LYS A 93 -10.98 12.29 7.13
N ILE A 94 -11.89 13.12 6.60
CA ILE A 94 -12.60 12.82 5.34
C ILE A 94 -11.60 12.54 4.22
N PHE A 95 -10.59 13.39 4.06
CA PHE A 95 -9.55 13.19 3.05
C PHE A 95 -8.79 11.87 3.22
N ILE A 96 -8.42 11.51 4.47
CA ILE A 96 -7.74 10.24 4.76
C ILE A 96 -8.65 9.03 4.49
N GLU A 97 -9.94 9.13 4.83
CA GLU A 97 -10.93 8.08 4.55
C GLU A 97 -11.12 7.88 3.04
N ASP A 98 -11.20 8.97 2.28
CA ASP A 98 -11.27 8.93 0.82
C ASP A 98 -10.04 8.24 0.22
N LEU A 99 -8.83 8.57 0.71
CA LEU A 99 -7.58 7.94 0.27
C LEU A 99 -7.56 6.43 0.54
N LYS A 100 -7.97 6.01 1.74
CA LYS A 100 -8.04 4.59 2.12
C LYS A 100 -9.09 3.84 1.29
N SER A 101 -10.25 4.46 1.07
CA SER A 101 -11.32 3.87 0.25
C SER A 101 -10.90 3.73 -1.21
N GLU A 102 -10.24 4.73 -1.76
CA GLU A 102 -9.70 4.68 -3.13
C GLU A 102 -8.68 3.56 -3.29
N ALA A 103 -7.73 3.45 -2.36
CA ALA A 103 -6.71 2.40 -2.38
C ALA A 103 -7.30 0.99 -2.26
N ALA A 104 -8.37 0.81 -1.49
CA ALA A 104 -9.05 -0.47 -1.35
C ALA A 104 -9.80 -0.91 -2.62
N THR A 105 -10.23 0.05 -3.45
CA THR A 105 -11.02 -0.22 -4.68
C THR A 105 -10.17 -0.30 -5.94
N LEU A 106 -9.04 0.40 -5.93
CA LEU A 106 -8.12 0.51 -7.09
C LEU A 106 -6.78 -0.10 -6.66
N ASP A 107 -6.40 -1.19 -7.26
CA ASP A 107 -5.10 -1.88 -7.05
C ASP A 107 -3.86 -1.02 -7.47
N GLU A 108 -4.03 0.29 -7.49
CA GLU A 108 -3.15 1.26 -8.16
C GLU A 108 -2.46 2.23 -7.20
N ALA A 109 -2.73 2.12 -5.89
CA ALA A 109 -2.09 2.95 -4.86
C ALA A 109 -1.83 2.15 -3.60
N GLU A 110 -0.65 2.29 -3.03
CA GLU A 110 -0.33 1.74 -1.73
C GLU A 110 -0.43 2.83 -0.66
N VAL A 111 -1.35 2.66 0.30
CA VAL A 111 -1.47 3.53 1.47
C VAL A 111 -0.67 2.92 2.62
N LEU A 112 0.35 3.64 3.08
CA LEU A 112 1.32 3.18 4.06
C LEU A 112 1.23 4.01 5.34
N GLN A 113 0.78 3.41 6.43
CA GLN A 113 0.82 4.03 7.76
C GLN A 113 1.98 3.44 8.56
N ILE A 114 3.18 3.96 8.30
CA ILE A 114 4.47 3.44 8.77
C ILE A 114 5.40 4.57 9.17
N THR A 115 6.50 4.25 9.86
CA THR A 115 7.54 5.21 10.19
C THR A 115 8.22 5.76 8.93
N LEU A 116 8.80 6.97 9.03
CA LEU A 116 9.59 7.54 7.94
C LEU A 116 10.81 6.68 7.57
N GLN A 117 11.34 5.91 8.52
CA GLN A 117 12.48 5.03 8.26
C GLN A 117 12.08 3.85 7.38
N GLU A 118 10.93 3.25 7.64
CA GLU A 118 10.36 2.18 6.81
C GLU A 118 10.00 2.71 5.41
N LEU A 119 9.37 3.91 5.34
CA LEU A 119 9.07 4.55 4.06
C LEU A 119 10.33 4.75 3.20
N LYS A 120 11.44 5.20 3.80
CA LYS A 120 12.72 5.34 3.07
C LYS A 120 13.23 4.02 2.51
N GLY A 121 13.04 2.92 3.25
CA GLY A 121 13.35 1.57 2.77
C GLY A 121 12.55 1.22 1.53
N ILE A 122 11.23 1.37 1.60
CA ILE A 122 10.31 1.09 0.48
C ILE A 122 10.63 1.94 -0.76
N ILE A 123 10.83 3.25 -0.58
CA ILE A 123 11.20 4.14 -1.69
C ILE A 123 12.51 3.68 -2.36
N ARG A 124 13.51 3.30 -1.55
CA ARG A 124 14.78 2.84 -2.06
C ARG A 124 14.63 1.56 -2.89
N GLU A 125 13.88 0.60 -2.39
CA GLU A 125 13.59 -0.64 -3.10
C GLU A 125 12.84 -0.38 -4.41
N GLU A 126 11.79 0.44 -4.38
CA GLU A 126 11.02 0.84 -5.55
C GLU A 126 11.89 1.48 -6.64
N LEU A 127 12.81 2.35 -6.25
CA LEU A 127 13.74 2.99 -7.17
C LEU A 127 14.80 2.02 -7.73
N MET A 128 15.25 1.05 -6.93
CA MET A 128 16.26 0.06 -7.35
C MET A 128 15.68 -1.05 -8.22
N THR A 129 14.47 -1.50 -7.94
CA THR A 129 13.80 -2.56 -8.72
C THR A 129 13.19 -2.03 -10.03
N GLY A 130 13.21 -0.71 -10.21
CA GLY A 130 12.71 -0.07 -11.41
C GLY A 130 11.18 -0.02 -11.51
N GLY A 131 10.48 0.04 -10.37
CA GLY A 131 9.02 0.12 -10.34
C GLY A 131 8.36 -1.18 -10.83
N ARG A 132 9.08 -2.26 -10.77
CA ARG A 132 8.49 -3.58 -10.89
C ARG A 132 8.13 -4.02 -9.48
N PHE A 133 6.89 -3.80 -9.07
CA PHE A 133 6.23 -4.83 -8.32
C PHE A 133 6.26 -6.07 -9.22
N LYS A 134 7.37 -6.75 -9.27
CA LYS A 134 7.37 -8.14 -9.66
C LYS A 134 6.66 -8.83 -8.51
N VAL A 135 5.34 -8.89 -8.63
CA VAL A 135 4.64 -10.05 -8.12
C VAL A 135 5.56 -11.20 -8.47
N ALA A 136 6.19 -11.79 -7.48
CA ALA A 136 6.81 -13.08 -7.66
C ALA A 136 5.63 -14.00 -8.02
N GLU A 137 5.30 -14.08 -9.33
CA GLU A 137 4.34 -15.04 -9.88
C GLU A 137 4.65 -16.47 -9.44
N ASN A 138 5.87 -16.68 -8.93
CA ASN A 138 6.35 -17.96 -8.42
C ASN A 138 5.97 -18.26 -6.98
N GLN A 139 5.30 -17.36 -6.24
CA GLN A 139 4.77 -17.63 -4.90
C GLN A 139 3.31 -17.17 -4.72
N SER A 140 2.64 -16.68 -5.76
CA SER A 140 1.19 -16.71 -5.75
C SER A 140 0.80 -18.18 -5.64
N TYR A 141 0.35 -18.57 -4.48
CA TYR A 141 -0.26 -19.87 -4.28
C TYR A 141 -1.30 -20.03 -5.38
N GLN A 142 -1.00 -20.89 -6.39
CA GLN A 142 -2.02 -21.33 -7.32
C GLN A 142 -3.08 -21.98 -6.44
N VAL A 143 -4.15 -21.24 -6.21
CA VAL A 143 -5.34 -21.76 -5.56
C VAL A 143 -5.88 -22.84 -6.49
N LYS A 144 -5.48 -24.08 -6.27
CA LYS A 144 -6.35 -25.19 -6.67
C LYS A 144 -7.57 -25.00 -5.79
N ASP A 145 -8.65 -24.57 -6.41
CA ASP A 145 -9.95 -24.44 -5.76
C ASP A 145 -10.46 -25.87 -5.48
N ASP A 146 -10.00 -26.41 -4.34
CA ASP A 146 -10.46 -27.70 -3.82
C ASP A 146 -11.63 -27.52 -2.84
N GLY A 147 -12.16 -26.29 -2.73
CA GLY A 147 -13.25 -25.94 -1.82
C GLY A 147 -12.83 -25.82 -0.35
N SER A 148 -11.54 -25.95 -0.03
CA SER A 148 -11.08 -25.79 1.34
C SER A 148 -11.03 -24.32 1.76
N LYS A 149 -11.50 -24.04 2.99
CA LYS A 149 -11.40 -22.69 3.58
C LYS A 149 -9.96 -22.31 3.86
N VAL A 150 -9.57 -21.09 3.49
CA VAL A 150 -8.22 -20.56 3.64
C VAL A 150 -8.13 -19.74 4.93
N ILE A 151 -7.23 -20.10 5.82
CA ILE A 151 -6.90 -19.34 7.04
C ILE A 151 -5.53 -18.72 6.89
N TYR A 152 -5.43 -17.40 7.04
CA TYR A 152 -4.15 -16.71 7.13
C TYR A 152 -3.72 -16.60 8.59
N LEU A 153 -2.71 -17.38 8.97
CA LEU A 153 -2.14 -17.40 10.32
C LEU A 153 -0.98 -16.39 10.40
N ILE A 154 -1.28 -15.20 10.89
CA ILE A 154 -0.35 -14.09 11.01
C ILE A 154 0.47 -14.26 12.29
N HIS A 155 1.80 -14.28 12.19
CA HIS A 155 2.71 -14.34 13.33
C HIS A 155 4.00 -13.58 13.03
N ASP A 156 4.76 -13.20 14.06
CA ASP A 156 6.09 -12.63 13.90
C ASP A 156 7.12 -13.71 13.49
N LYS A 157 8.27 -13.26 12.98
CA LYS A 157 9.37 -14.14 12.59
C LYS A 157 9.86 -14.99 13.77
N GLU A 158 9.92 -14.40 14.96
CA GLU A 158 10.36 -15.06 16.19
C GLU A 158 9.34 -16.11 16.65
N ASP A 159 8.07 -15.93 16.31
CA ASP A 159 6.96 -16.82 16.68
C ASP A 159 6.72 -17.97 15.68
N LYS A 160 7.52 -18.08 14.62
CA LYS A 160 7.38 -19.12 13.58
C LYS A 160 7.35 -20.55 14.17
N LYS A 161 8.17 -20.82 15.19
CA LYS A 161 8.19 -22.13 15.85
C LYS A 161 7.01 -22.31 16.81
N GLY A 162 6.63 -21.25 17.52
CA GLY A 162 5.52 -21.27 18.48
C GLY A 162 4.16 -21.43 17.83
N SER A 163 3.98 -20.88 16.63
CA SER A 163 2.72 -20.96 15.86
C SER A 163 2.52 -22.31 15.16
N LYS A 164 3.58 -23.11 14.98
CA LYS A 164 3.55 -24.39 14.26
C LYS A 164 2.50 -25.38 14.77
N PRO A 165 2.34 -25.64 16.09
CA PRO A 165 1.31 -26.54 16.60
C PRO A 165 -0.12 -26.11 16.21
N LEU A 166 -0.39 -24.80 16.22
CA LEU A 166 -1.69 -24.26 15.79
C LEU A 166 -1.89 -24.46 14.29
N GLN A 167 -0.86 -24.19 13.47
CA GLN A 167 -0.90 -24.44 12.03
C GLN A 167 -1.22 -25.92 11.73
N ASP A 168 -0.53 -26.85 12.41
CA ASP A 168 -0.71 -28.28 12.21
C ASP A 168 -2.12 -28.73 12.65
N TYR A 169 -2.64 -28.16 13.75
CA TYR A 169 -4.00 -28.42 14.20
C TYR A 169 -5.04 -27.98 13.16
N LEU A 170 -4.96 -26.74 12.69
CA LEU A 170 -5.89 -26.20 11.70
C LEU A 170 -5.85 -27.00 10.38
N THR A 171 -4.66 -27.39 9.95
CA THR A 171 -4.49 -28.23 8.76
C THR A 171 -5.15 -29.60 8.93
N LYS A 172 -5.04 -30.24 10.11
CA LYS A 172 -5.74 -31.48 10.42
C LYS A 172 -7.25 -31.37 10.45
N GLN A 173 -7.78 -30.16 10.74
CA GLN A 173 -9.22 -29.86 10.66
C GLN A 173 -9.71 -29.63 9.23
N GLY A 174 -8.85 -29.73 8.22
CA GLY A 174 -9.20 -29.57 6.81
C GLY A 174 -9.11 -28.13 6.31
N TYR A 175 -8.55 -27.21 7.10
CA TYR A 175 -8.28 -25.84 6.65
C TYR A 175 -6.96 -25.75 5.89
N ARG A 176 -6.95 -24.93 4.87
CA ARG A 176 -5.71 -24.53 4.21
C ARG A 176 -5.10 -23.34 4.96
N VAL A 177 -3.95 -23.57 5.60
CA VAL A 177 -3.30 -22.53 6.41
C VAL A 177 -2.16 -21.90 5.62
N VAL A 178 -2.23 -20.58 5.47
CA VAL A 178 -1.20 -19.73 4.87
C VAL A 178 -0.48 -18.97 6.00
N ALA A 179 0.83 -18.87 5.91
CA ALA A 179 1.67 -18.15 6.89
C ALA A 179 2.40 -16.97 6.23
N PRO A 180 2.86 -15.96 7.00
CA PRO A 180 3.63 -14.84 6.49
C PRO A 180 4.92 -15.29 5.82
N SER A 181 5.34 -14.61 4.75
CA SER A 181 6.69 -14.70 4.23
C SER A 181 7.61 -13.79 5.04
N PHE A 182 8.84 -14.25 5.30
CA PHE A 182 9.90 -13.47 5.96
C PHE A 182 11.15 -13.39 5.09
N ASP A 183 11.11 -14.01 3.92
CA ASP A 183 12.21 -14.06 2.96
C ASP A 183 11.80 -13.28 1.70
N GLY A 184 12.68 -12.39 1.25
CA GLY A 184 12.43 -11.49 0.13
C GLY A 184 12.66 -10.02 0.52
N ASP A 185 12.36 -9.11 -0.39
CA ASP A 185 12.38 -7.69 -0.07
C ASP A 185 11.12 -7.25 0.71
N LEU A 186 11.17 -6.09 1.34
CA LEU A 186 10.07 -5.61 2.19
C LEU A 186 8.77 -5.36 1.40
N VAL A 187 8.89 -5.01 0.14
CA VAL A 187 7.74 -4.75 -0.74
C VAL A 187 7.03 -6.05 -1.08
N ASP A 188 7.79 -7.09 -1.47
CA ASP A 188 7.24 -8.42 -1.74
C ASP A 188 6.55 -9.01 -0.50
N ILE A 189 7.19 -8.89 0.67
CA ILE A 189 6.63 -9.37 1.95
C ILE A 189 5.30 -8.68 2.25
N ARG A 190 5.22 -7.36 2.06
CA ARG A 190 3.98 -6.59 2.27
C ARG A 190 2.90 -6.94 1.26
N TYR A 191 3.26 -7.00 -0.01
CA TYR A 191 2.32 -7.39 -1.06
C TYR A 191 1.72 -8.78 -0.77
N ILE A 192 2.57 -9.77 -0.46
CA ILE A 192 2.13 -11.11 -0.09
C ILE A 192 1.23 -11.07 1.15
N HIS A 193 1.53 -10.22 2.13
CA HIS A 193 0.71 -10.04 3.32
C HIS A 193 -0.69 -9.52 2.97
N GLN A 194 -0.78 -8.45 2.18
CA GLN A 194 -2.06 -7.86 1.74
C GLN A 194 -2.85 -8.83 0.86
N GLU A 195 -2.20 -9.52 -0.07
CA GLU A 195 -2.84 -10.53 -0.91
C GLU A 195 -3.41 -11.69 -0.08
N ASN A 196 -2.68 -12.13 0.95
CA ASN A 196 -3.17 -13.17 1.86
C ASN A 196 -4.38 -12.69 2.67
N LEU A 197 -4.38 -11.43 3.15
CA LEU A 197 -5.54 -10.83 3.82
C LEU A 197 -6.76 -10.74 2.91
N ARG A 198 -6.55 -10.38 1.65
CA ARG A 198 -7.65 -10.25 0.66
C ARG A 198 -8.24 -11.60 0.26
N LYS A 199 -7.42 -12.65 0.19
CA LYS A 199 -7.80 -13.96 -0.36
C LYS A 199 -8.18 -14.99 0.71
N CYS A 200 -7.92 -14.73 1.99
CA CYS A 200 -8.29 -15.66 3.05
C CYS A 200 -9.77 -15.58 3.41
N ASP A 201 -10.34 -16.70 3.85
CA ASP A 201 -11.69 -16.73 4.43
C ASP A 201 -11.69 -16.24 5.88
N ALA A 202 -10.57 -16.39 6.58
CA ALA A 202 -10.37 -15.91 7.95
C ALA A 202 -8.90 -15.63 8.24
N SER A 203 -8.63 -14.68 9.13
CA SER A 203 -7.29 -14.40 9.64
C SER A 203 -7.20 -14.68 11.14
N ILE A 204 -6.06 -15.20 11.56
CA ILE A 204 -5.74 -15.47 12.98
C ILE A 204 -4.40 -14.82 13.27
N ILE A 205 -4.32 -13.98 14.30
CA ILE A 205 -3.07 -13.43 14.79
C ILE A 205 -2.58 -14.30 15.95
N TYR A 206 -1.40 -14.89 15.78
CA TYR A 206 -0.67 -15.56 16.85
C TYR A 206 0.31 -14.56 17.48
N TYR A 207 0.05 -14.19 18.73
CA TYR A 207 0.87 -13.25 19.49
C TYR A 207 1.60 -14.02 20.60
N GLY A 208 2.91 -14.20 20.44
CA GLY A 208 3.77 -14.94 21.35
C GLY A 208 4.87 -14.07 21.95
N GLN A 209 5.98 -13.89 21.25
CA GLN A 209 7.15 -13.13 21.69
C GLN A 209 7.26 -11.75 21.03
N ALA A 210 6.44 -11.47 20.03
CA ALA A 210 6.40 -10.17 19.36
C ALA A 210 6.08 -9.03 20.34
N ASN A 211 6.57 -7.82 20.04
CA ASN A 211 6.31 -6.65 20.88
C ASN A 211 4.89 -6.08 20.66
N GLU A 212 4.46 -5.18 21.57
CA GLU A 212 3.14 -4.57 21.49
C GLU A 212 2.93 -3.69 20.24
N GLU A 213 3.97 -3.09 19.69
CA GLU A 213 3.88 -2.27 18.48
C GLU A 213 3.55 -3.13 17.27
N TRP A 214 4.16 -4.32 17.19
CA TRP A 214 3.87 -5.28 16.14
C TRP A 214 2.40 -5.70 16.13
N ILE A 215 1.83 -6.07 17.29
CA ILE A 215 0.42 -6.48 17.35
C ILE A 215 -0.52 -5.33 17.00
N LYS A 216 -0.23 -4.09 17.45
CA LYS A 216 -1.01 -2.90 17.08
C LYS A 216 -1.02 -2.68 15.57
N THR A 217 0.16 -2.80 14.91
CA THR A 217 0.27 -2.68 13.46
C THR A 217 -0.56 -3.76 12.76
N LYS A 218 -0.48 -5.03 13.23
CA LYS A 218 -1.24 -6.12 12.60
C LYS A 218 -2.75 -6.02 12.80
N LEU A 219 -3.19 -5.46 13.91
CA LEU A 219 -4.61 -5.16 14.11
C LEU A 219 -5.10 -4.02 13.20
N GLN A 220 -4.25 -3.03 12.91
CA GLN A 220 -4.56 -1.98 11.95
C GLN A 220 -4.64 -2.50 10.50
N ASP A 221 -3.79 -3.48 10.14
CA ASP A 221 -3.84 -4.12 8.82
C ASP A 221 -5.16 -4.88 8.57
N LEU A 222 -5.95 -5.18 9.63
CA LEU A 222 -7.24 -5.90 9.57
C LEU A 222 -8.47 -4.98 9.56
N LEU A 223 -8.30 -3.67 9.81
CA LEU A 223 -9.39 -2.69 9.89
C LEU A 223 -9.53 -1.92 8.59
#